data_e89316a5e1df19e7711cf83c4c397b6c
#
_entry.id   e89316a5e1df19e7711cf83c4c397b6c
#
_cell.length_a   1.000
_cell.length_b   1.000
_cell.length_c   1.000
_cell.angle_alpha   90.00
_cell.angle_beta   90.00
_cell.angle_gamma   90.00
#
_symmetry.space_group_name_H-M   'P 1'
#
loop_
_entity.id
_entity.type
_entity.pdbx_description
1 polymer ?
#
loop_
_entity_poly.entity_id
_entity_poly.type
_entity_poly.pdbx_seq_one_letter_code
_entity_poly.pdbx_strand_id
1 'polypeptide(L)'
;MAVKYTGPFLAAIFCLAAATSALAQTDEIQVYDASIAPKGVFNLTLHDNYTVNGSSKPAFPGALVPEHTLNGVPEWAYGVTDWFEAGLYLPLYSVSSNKGAVVNGFKLRALFVDPDAADKPFFYGINFEFSYNAKHWDESRYSSEIRPIIGWRFGKIDLIFNPILDNSYKGFSRLDFAPSTRIDYNISDKWAVAAEEYDDFGPIRHFLPGSQQSHQLFAVVDYSGAPVTVAGGIGFGLTSASDKLVLKLILSKDLN
;
A
#
# COMPACT_ATOMS: atom_id res chain seq x y z
N MET A 1 4.58 -74.68 0.00
CA MET A 1 4.72 -73.78 -1.13
C MET A 1 4.15 -72.45 -0.74
N ALA A 2 5.02 -71.51 -0.29
CA ALA A 2 4.61 -70.21 0.25
C ALA A 2 4.96 -69.11 -0.74
N VAL A 3 3.93 -68.44 -1.29
CA VAL A 3 4.07 -67.32 -2.23
C VAL A 3 4.27 -66.03 -1.42
N LYS A 4 5.46 -65.42 -1.53
CA LYS A 4 5.75 -64.09 -0.99
C LYS A 4 5.28 -63.04 -2.00
N TYR A 5 4.30 -62.21 -1.61
CA TYR A 5 3.96 -61.01 -2.32
C TYR A 5 4.82 -59.85 -1.80
N THR A 6 5.73 -59.36 -2.63
CA THR A 6 6.42 -58.08 -2.45
C THR A 6 5.71 -57.05 -3.31
N GLY A 7 4.85 -56.23 -2.67
CA GLY A 7 4.26 -55.07 -3.34
C GLY A 7 5.21 -53.86 -3.19
N PRO A 8 5.36 -53.05 -4.23
CA PRO A 8 6.17 -51.84 -4.14
C PRO A 8 5.44 -50.75 -3.35
N PHE A 9 6.10 -50.24 -2.29
CA PHE A 9 5.68 -49.02 -1.60
C PHE A 9 5.90 -47.84 -2.53
N LEU A 10 4.83 -47.25 -3.07
CA LEU A 10 4.85 -45.98 -3.75
C LEU A 10 4.92 -44.91 -2.66
N ALA A 11 6.11 -44.36 -2.39
CA ALA A 11 6.28 -43.16 -1.60
C ALA A 11 5.81 -41.96 -2.42
N ALA A 12 4.60 -41.49 -2.18
CA ALA A 12 4.13 -40.20 -2.71
C ALA A 12 4.90 -39.07 -2.01
N ILE A 13 5.90 -38.51 -2.70
CA ILE A 13 6.56 -37.28 -2.31
C ILE A 13 5.55 -36.16 -2.57
N PHE A 14 4.88 -35.72 -1.52
CA PHE A 14 4.15 -34.46 -1.50
C PHE A 14 5.20 -33.33 -1.51
N CYS A 15 5.52 -32.80 -2.69
CA CYS A 15 6.14 -31.49 -2.79
C CYS A 15 5.11 -30.46 -2.29
N LEU A 16 5.20 -30.07 -1.01
CA LEU A 16 4.63 -28.83 -0.56
C LEU A 16 5.40 -27.72 -1.32
N ALA A 17 4.82 -27.23 -2.41
CA ALA A 17 5.19 -25.95 -2.94
C ALA A 17 4.83 -24.93 -1.85
N ALA A 18 5.83 -24.46 -1.12
CA ALA A 18 5.68 -23.30 -0.27
C ALA A 18 5.29 -22.15 -1.21
N ALA A 19 4.01 -21.80 -1.23
CA ALA A 19 3.58 -20.54 -1.82
C ALA A 19 4.22 -19.45 -0.94
N THR A 20 5.34 -18.93 -1.40
CA THR A 20 5.89 -17.71 -0.83
C THR A 20 4.92 -16.62 -1.25
N SER A 21 4.22 -16.00 -0.29
CA SER A 21 3.56 -14.74 -0.53
C SER A 21 4.61 -13.77 -1.04
N ALA A 22 4.48 -13.35 -2.28
CA ALA A 22 5.28 -12.27 -2.81
C ALA A 22 4.76 -11.01 -2.14
N LEU A 23 5.43 -10.55 -1.08
CA LEU A 23 5.21 -9.21 -0.56
C LEU A 23 5.66 -8.24 -1.66
N ALA A 24 4.71 -7.57 -2.29
CA ALA A 24 5.01 -6.48 -3.20
C ALA A 24 5.70 -5.37 -2.41
N GLN A 25 6.73 -4.79 -2.98
CA GLN A 25 7.33 -3.56 -2.43
C GLN A 25 6.26 -2.47 -2.49
N THR A 26 6.17 -1.66 -1.44
CA THR A 26 5.19 -0.59 -1.34
C THR A 26 5.88 0.75 -1.60
N ASP A 27 5.41 1.51 -2.57
CA ASP A 27 5.87 2.86 -2.89
C ASP A 27 5.15 3.93 -2.06
N GLU A 28 3.91 3.66 -1.67
CA GLU A 28 3.03 4.54 -0.93
C GLU A 28 2.44 3.83 0.29
N ILE A 29 2.58 4.44 1.47
CA ILE A 29 1.95 3.99 2.72
C ILE A 29 1.03 5.11 3.19
N GLN A 30 -0.23 5.09 2.74
CA GLN A 30 -1.22 6.10 3.05
C GLN A 30 -2.64 5.51 3.11
N VAL A 31 -3.42 5.92 4.10
CA VAL A 31 -4.88 5.73 4.13
C VAL A 31 -5.53 6.97 3.54
N TYR A 32 -6.33 6.79 2.50
CA TYR A 32 -7.01 7.91 1.82
C TYR A 32 -8.23 8.36 2.61
N ASP A 33 -8.33 9.66 2.84
CA ASP A 33 -9.34 10.33 3.65
C ASP A 33 -10.36 11.15 2.84
N ALA A 34 -10.40 10.95 1.51
CA ALA A 34 -11.19 11.70 0.55
C ALA A 34 -10.80 13.18 0.40
N SER A 35 -9.59 13.56 0.82
CA SER A 35 -9.01 14.86 0.46
C SER A 35 -8.52 14.86 -0.98
N ILE A 36 -8.75 15.98 -1.70
CA ILE A 36 -8.26 16.20 -3.07
C ILE A 36 -7.69 17.61 -3.20
N ALA A 37 -6.82 17.81 -4.18
CA ALA A 37 -6.37 19.16 -4.53
C ALA A 37 -7.57 20.03 -4.96
N PRO A 38 -7.64 21.29 -4.55
CA PRO A 38 -8.70 22.19 -4.97
C PRO A 38 -8.78 22.30 -6.50
N LYS A 39 -9.96 22.55 -7.03
CA LYS A 39 -10.17 22.70 -8.48
C LYS A 39 -9.20 23.71 -9.09
N GLY A 40 -8.47 23.27 -10.13
CA GLY A 40 -7.49 24.09 -10.84
C GLY A 40 -6.12 24.15 -10.18
N VAL A 41 -5.93 23.49 -9.04
CA VAL A 41 -4.67 23.46 -8.30
C VAL A 41 -3.85 22.23 -8.67
N PHE A 42 -2.57 22.43 -8.92
CA PHE A 42 -1.57 21.37 -8.96
C PHE A 42 -1.01 21.12 -7.57
N ASN A 43 -0.98 19.89 -7.16
CA ASN A 43 -0.34 19.44 -5.92
C ASN A 43 0.81 18.50 -6.24
N LEU A 44 1.87 18.61 -5.48
CA LEU A 44 2.98 17.66 -5.47
C LEU A 44 3.06 17.02 -4.08
N THR A 45 2.89 15.71 -4.04
CA THR A 45 3.11 14.90 -2.84
C THR A 45 4.31 13.99 -3.06
N LEU A 46 5.25 14.00 -2.13
CA LEU A 46 6.37 13.08 -2.10
C LEU A 46 6.07 12.01 -1.05
N HIS A 47 6.00 10.77 -1.47
CA HIS A 47 5.91 9.60 -0.60
C HIS A 47 7.28 8.97 -0.50
N ASP A 48 7.77 8.78 0.72
CA ASP A 48 9.00 8.05 1.00
C ASP A 48 8.74 7.05 2.14
N ASN A 49 9.19 5.83 1.98
CA ASN A 49 9.21 4.86 3.05
C ASN A 49 10.54 4.11 3.09
N TYR A 50 11.02 3.84 4.30
CA TYR A 50 12.30 3.18 4.51
C TYR A 50 12.11 1.95 5.41
N THR A 51 12.39 0.78 4.85
CA THR A 51 12.39 -0.47 5.60
C THR A 51 13.69 -0.59 6.39
N VAL A 52 13.60 -0.36 7.71
CA VAL A 52 14.77 -0.46 8.62
C VAL A 52 15.12 -1.91 8.92
N ASN A 53 14.09 -2.76 9.09
CA ASN A 53 14.22 -4.19 9.36
C ASN A 53 13.12 -4.93 8.60
N GLY A 54 13.50 -5.61 7.56
CA GLY A 54 12.61 -6.33 6.66
C GLY A 54 13.17 -7.69 6.25
N SER A 55 12.59 -8.26 5.20
CA SER A 55 13.13 -9.49 4.62
C SER A 55 14.49 -9.23 3.98
N SER A 56 15.50 -10.01 4.35
CA SER A 56 16.81 -10.02 3.69
C SER A 56 16.84 -10.86 2.39
N LYS A 57 15.70 -11.42 2.01
CA LYS A 57 15.53 -12.21 0.79
C LYS A 57 14.55 -11.53 -0.16
N PRO A 58 14.81 -11.55 -1.48
CA PRO A 58 13.86 -11.07 -2.45
C PRO A 58 12.58 -11.94 -2.45
N ALA A 59 11.43 -11.32 -2.66
CA ALA A 59 10.13 -12.02 -2.72
C ALA A 59 10.03 -13.00 -3.90
N PHE A 60 10.69 -12.67 -5.01
CA PHE A 60 10.79 -13.50 -6.21
C PHE A 60 12.16 -13.33 -6.87
N PRO A 61 12.57 -14.22 -7.80
CA PRO A 61 13.86 -14.12 -8.46
C PRO A 61 14.04 -12.79 -9.19
N GLY A 62 15.05 -12.00 -8.79
CA GLY A 62 15.34 -10.70 -9.37
C GLY A 62 14.62 -9.51 -8.72
N ALA A 63 13.80 -9.72 -7.69
CA ALA A 63 13.17 -8.65 -6.92
C ALA A 63 14.17 -7.82 -6.11
N LEU A 64 13.70 -6.68 -5.63
CA LEU A 64 14.38 -5.90 -4.60
C LEU A 64 14.38 -6.68 -3.28
N VAL A 65 15.38 -6.45 -2.45
CA VAL A 65 15.41 -6.92 -1.06
C VAL A 65 14.82 -5.82 -0.19
N PRO A 66 13.77 -6.11 0.61
CA PRO A 66 13.13 -5.10 1.45
C PRO A 66 14.04 -4.47 2.49
N GLU A 67 14.91 -5.28 3.13
CA GLU A 67 15.78 -4.81 4.21
C GLU A 67 16.71 -3.67 3.75
N HIS A 68 16.70 -2.57 4.51
CA HIS A 68 17.46 -1.34 4.23
C HIS A 68 17.15 -0.74 2.86
N THR A 69 15.92 -0.84 2.39
CA THR A 69 15.47 -0.25 1.13
C THR A 69 14.61 0.98 1.39
N LEU A 70 14.95 2.07 0.70
CA LEU A 70 14.12 3.25 0.52
C LEU A 70 13.27 3.05 -0.73
N ASN A 71 11.95 3.16 -0.60
CA ASN A 71 11.02 3.24 -1.72
C ASN A 71 10.35 4.61 -1.70
N GLY A 72 10.09 5.17 -2.86
CA GLY A 72 9.41 6.45 -2.90
C GLY A 72 8.86 6.80 -4.27
N VAL A 73 8.03 7.83 -4.28
CA VAL A 73 7.43 8.35 -5.49
C VAL A 73 6.96 9.79 -5.32
N PRO A 74 7.27 10.71 -6.23
CA PRO A 74 6.56 11.96 -6.39
C PRO A 74 5.21 11.69 -7.09
N GLU A 75 4.15 12.09 -6.46
CA GLU A 75 2.80 12.12 -7.00
C GLU A 75 2.48 13.54 -7.45
N TRP A 76 2.10 13.68 -8.71
CA TRP A 76 1.66 14.91 -9.36
C TRP A 76 0.14 14.85 -9.48
N ALA A 77 -0.58 15.61 -8.68
CA ALA A 77 -2.03 15.63 -8.69
C ALA A 77 -2.57 16.96 -9.25
N TYR A 78 -3.75 16.89 -9.86
CA TYR A 78 -4.47 18.05 -10.37
C TYR A 78 -5.96 17.96 -10.05
N GLY A 79 -6.46 18.94 -9.30
CA GLY A 79 -7.88 19.08 -9.01
C GLY A 79 -8.65 19.48 -10.28
N VAL A 80 -9.34 18.53 -10.91
CA VAL A 80 -10.11 18.77 -12.14
C VAL A 80 -11.46 19.41 -11.82
N THR A 81 -12.12 18.88 -10.79
CA THR A 81 -13.38 19.40 -10.25
C THR A 81 -13.36 19.31 -8.72
N ASP A 82 -14.42 19.71 -8.04
CA ASP A 82 -14.56 19.60 -6.59
C ASP A 82 -14.81 18.16 -6.12
N TRP A 83 -14.88 17.19 -7.04
CA TRP A 83 -15.15 15.77 -6.77
C TRP A 83 -14.23 14.81 -7.55
N PHE A 84 -13.32 15.33 -8.39
CA PHE A 84 -12.43 14.53 -9.22
C PHE A 84 -11.04 15.13 -9.28
N GLU A 85 -10.04 14.29 -8.99
CA GLU A 85 -8.62 14.57 -9.09
C GLU A 85 -7.95 13.54 -10.00
N ALA A 86 -7.10 14.02 -10.90
CA ALA A 86 -6.22 13.18 -11.73
C ALA A 86 -4.81 13.21 -11.17
N GLY A 87 -4.17 12.04 -11.07
CA GLY A 87 -2.82 11.90 -10.53
C GLY A 87 -1.88 11.11 -11.44
N LEU A 88 -0.59 11.44 -11.34
CA LEU A 88 0.51 10.74 -11.98
C LEU A 88 1.61 10.51 -10.93
N TYR A 89 1.96 9.26 -10.70
CA TYR A 89 3.11 8.86 -9.88
C TYR A 89 4.31 8.57 -10.80
N LEU A 90 5.30 9.45 -10.81
CA LEU A 90 6.46 9.33 -11.69
C LEU A 90 7.65 10.16 -11.18
N PRO A 91 8.84 9.55 -11.08
CA PRO A 91 9.13 8.12 -11.18
C PRO A 91 8.85 7.38 -9.87
N LEU A 92 8.36 6.16 -9.93
CA LEU A 92 8.51 5.24 -8.80
C LEU A 92 9.99 4.88 -8.71
N TYR A 93 10.59 5.00 -7.52
CA TYR A 93 12.02 4.72 -7.34
C TYR A 93 12.30 3.91 -6.08
N SER A 94 13.42 3.23 -6.10
CA SER A 94 13.97 2.58 -4.91
C SER A 94 15.48 2.78 -4.83
N VAL A 95 15.99 2.78 -3.60
CA VAL A 95 17.41 2.65 -3.31
C VAL A 95 17.55 1.43 -2.39
N SER A 96 18.06 0.32 -2.95
CA SER A 96 18.15 -0.96 -2.25
C SER A 96 19.57 -1.48 -2.13
N SER A 97 19.78 -2.35 -1.14
CA SER A 97 21.10 -2.94 -0.88
C SER A 97 21.57 -3.86 -2.02
N ASN A 98 20.64 -4.52 -2.72
CA ASN A 98 20.99 -5.50 -3.76
C ASN A 98 20.98 -4.94 -5.19
N LYS A 99 20.43 -3.74 -5.43
CA LYS A 99 20.34 -3.16 -6.79
C LYS A 99 20.78 -1.69 -6.88
N GLY A 100 21.03 -1.03 -5.73
CA GLY A 100 21.29 0.42 -5.73
C GLY A 100 20.04 1.22 -6.08
N ALA A 101 20.23 2.38 -6.74
CA ALA A 101 19.14 3.24 -7.17
C ALA A 101 18.54 2.74 -8.49
N VAL A 102 17.22 2.50 -8.50
CA VAL A 102 16.47 1.99 -9.65
C VAL A 102 15.13 2.69 -9.79
N VAL A 103 14.60 2.71 -11.03
CA VAL A 103 13.25 3.18 -11.32
C VAL A 103 12.33 1.97 -11.47
N ASN A 104 11.22 1.99 -10.73
CA ASN A 104 10.31 0.86 -10.59
C ASN A 104 9.13 0.90 -11.58
N GLY A 105 8.85 2.07 -12.15
CA GLY A 105 7.72 2.25 -13.06
C GLY A 105 7.03 3.59 -12.88
N PHE A 106 5.72 3.59 -13.16
CA PHE A 106 4.84 4.74 -12.96
C PHE A 106 3.40 4.26 -12.66
N LYS A 107 2.57 5.15 -12.10
CA LYS A 107 1.13 4.92 -11.93
C LYS A 107 0.32 6.09 -12.47
N LEU A 108 -0.87 5.79 -12.97
CA LEU A 108 -1.92 6.77 -13.27
C LEU A 108 -3.01 6.62 -12.21
N ARG A 109 -3.54 7.73 -11.73
CA ARG A 109 -4.57 7.77 -10.70
C ARG A 109 -5.79 8.57 -11.13
N ALA A 110 -6.97 8.10 -10.73
CA ALA A 110 -8.23 8.83 -10.83
C ALA A 110 -8.96 8.69 -9.48
N LEU A 111 -9.04 9.79 -8.74
CA LEU A 111 -9.69 9.85 -7.43
C LEU A 111 -11.01 10.61 -7.55
N PHE A 112 -12.09 9.97 -7.11
CA PHE A 112 -13.42 10.53 -7.05
C PHE A 112 -13.89 10.58 -5.59
N VAL A 113 -14.35 11.73 -5.14
CA VAL A 113 -14.79 11.92 -3.75
C VAL A 113 -16.16 12.58 -3.68
N ASP A 114 -16.82 12.42 -2.55
CA ASP A 114 -18.00 13.21 -2.24
C ASP A 114 -17.59 14.69 -2.16
N PRO A 115 -18.24 15.59 -2.92
CA PRO A 115 -17.98 17.03 -2.80
C PRO A 115 -18.14 17.49 -1.34
N ASP A 116 -17.27 18.38 -0.89
CA ASP A 116 -17.24 18.86 0.50
C ASP A 116 -17.03 17.75 1.55
N ALA A 117 -16.35 16.67 1.16
CA ALA A 117 -16.02 15.57 2.07
C ALA A 117 -15.34 16.04 3.37
N ALA A 118 -14.55 17.10 3.30
CA ALA A 118 -13.86 17.69 4.45
C ALA A 118 -14.80 18.20 5.56
N ASP A 119 -16.01 18.68 5.19
CA ASP A 119 -16.97 19.31 6.09
C ASP A 119 -18.09 18.36 6.56
N LYS A 120 -18.09 17.10 6.06
CA LYS A 120 -19.15 16.13 6.34
C LYS A 120 -18.79 15.18 7.49
N PRO A 121 -19.77 14.83 8.35
CA PRO A 121 -19.55 13.82 9.41
C PRO A 121 -19.39 12.40 8.86
N PHE A 122 -19.90 12.14 7.65
CA PHE A 122 -19.71 10.92 6.87
C PHE A 122 -19.27 11.31 5.48
N PHE A 123 -18.20 10.69 5.00
CA PHE A 123 -17.65 10.95 3.68
C PHE A 123 -17.24 9.65 3.00
N TYR A 124 -17.18 9.70 1.68
CA TYR A 124 -16.80 8.55 0.87
C TYR A 124 -16.12 9.00 -0.43
N GLY A 125 -15.42 8.04 -1.02
CA GLY A 125 -14.76 8.22 -2.31
C GLY A 125 -14.38 6.88 -2.91
N ILE A 126 -13.76 6.94 -4.08
CA ILE A 126 -13.17 5.78 -4.73
C ILE A 126 -11.94 6.22 -5.52
N ASN A 127 -10.84 5.54 -5.29
CA ASN A 127 -9.60 5.72 -6.03
C ASN A 127 -9.38 4.55 -6.99
N PHE A 128 -8.89 4.86 -8.18
CA PHE A 128 -8.45 3.89 -9.18
C PHE A 128 -7.00 4.19 -9.55
N GLU A 129 -6.16 3.17 -9.50
CA GLU A 129 -4.79 3.24 -9.97
C GLU A 129 -4.53 2.21 -11.07
N PHE A 130 -3.72 2.61 -12.03
CA PHE A 130 -3.16 1.72 -13.03
C PHE A 130 -1.64 1.87 -13.01
N SER A 131 -0.94 0.76 -12.85
CA SER A 131 0.51 0.71 -12.69
C SER A 131 1.18 0.01 -13.86
N TYR A 132 2.32 0.56 -14.28
CA TYR A 132 3.31 -0.11 -15.09
C TYR A 132 4.54 -0.39 -14.24
N ASN A 133 4.87 -1.67 -14.06
CA ASN A 133 5.86 -2.15 -13.12
C ASN A 133 7.13 -2.65 -13.83
N ALA A 134 8.29 -2.26 -13.31
CA ALA A 134 9.55 -2.90 -13.66
C ALA A 134 9.59 -4.33 -13.11
N LYS A 135 10.31 -5.22 -13.79
CA LYS A 135 10.37 -6.66 -13.41
C LYS A 135 10.99 -6.94 -12.03
N HIS A 136 11.76 -6.01 -11.51
CA HIS A 136 12.34 -6.13 -10.16
C HIS A 136 11.41 -5.58 -9.07
N TRP A 137 10.36 -4.85 -9.47
CA TRP A 137 9.36 -4.29 -8.58
C TRP A 137 8.20 -5.26 -8.36
N ASP A 138 7.63 -5.78 -9.44
CA ASP A 138 6.50 -6.71 -9.41
C ASP A 138 6.65 -7.76 -10.51
N GLU A 139 6.20 -8.98 -10.25
CA GLU A 139 6.11 -10.05 -11.25
C GLU A 139 5.13 -9.71 -12.38
N SER A 140 4.10 -8.90 -12.09
CA SER A 140 3.10 -8.43 -13.03
C SER A 140 3.52 -7.09 -13.62
N ARG A 141 3.70 -7.05 -14.93
CA ARG A 141 4.08 -5.83 -15.66
C ARG A 141 3.02 -4.73 -15.52
N TYR A 142 1.77 -5.13 -15.41
CA TYR A 142 0.63 -4.24 -15.24
C TYR A 142 -0.16 -4.69 -14.03
N SER A 143 -0.60 -3.74 -13.23
CA SER A 143 -1.52 -3.95 -12.12
C SER A 143 -2.49 -2.78 -12.02
N SER A 144 -3.55 -2.95 -11.27
CA SER A 144 -4.46 -1.88 -10.92
C SER A 144 -4.97 -2.07 -9.51
N GLU A 145 -5.26 -0.96 -8.87
CA GLU A 145 -5.89 -0.92 -7.56
C GLU A 145 -7.26 -0.27 -7.66
N ILE A 146 -8.20 -0.78 -6.91
CA ILE A 146 -9.48 -0.13 -6.62
C ILE A 146 -9.53 0.07 -5.11
N ARG A 147 -9.59 1.33 -4.67
CA ARG A 147 -9.59 1.72 -3.25
C ARG A 147 -10.84 2.53 -2.92
N PRO A 148 -11.95 1.91 -2.49
CA PRO A 148 -13.05 2.64 -1.87
C PRO A 148 -12.57 3.36 -0.61
N ILE A 149 -13.15 4.51 -0.34
CA ILE A 149 -12.87 5.33 0.84
C ILE A 149 -14.16 5.49 1.60
N ILE A 150 -14.16 5.16 2.88
CA ILE A 150 -15.33 5.31 3.76
C ILE A 150 -14.83 5.91 5.06
N GLY A 151 -15.39 7.05 5.46
CA GLY A 151 -14.93 7.74 6.65
C GLY A 151 -16.02 8.37 7.47
N TRP A 152 -15.78 8.49 8.78
CA TRP A 152 -16.67 9.12 9.77
C TRP A 152 -15.87 10.07 10.64
N ARG A 153 -16.46 11.24 10.94
CA ARG A 153 -15.92 12.25 11.87
C ARG A 153 -16.78 12.35 13.12
N PHE A 154 -16.16 12.17 14.28
CA PHE A 154 -16.79 12.24 15.60
C PHE A 154 -16.09 13.29 16.45
N GLY A 155 -16.33 14.57 16.16
CA GLY A 155 -15.65 15.68 16.79
C GLY A 155 -14.15 15.71 16.45
N LYS A 156 -13.30 15.32 17.40
CA LYS A 156 -11.84 15.26 17.18
C LYS A 156 -11.33 13.93 16.68
N ILE A 157 -12.20 12.95 16.50
CA ILE A 157 -11.80 11.60 16.06
C ILE A 157 -12.35 11.35 14.67
N ASP A 158 -11.47 10.94 13.76
CA ASP A 158 -11.85 10.44 12.45
C ASP A 158 -11.55 8.94 12.38
N LEU A 159 -12.48 8.18 11.81
CA LEU A 159 -12.33 6.77 11.51
C LEU A 159 -12.43 6.58 10.00
N ILE A 160 -11.42 6.01 9.38
CA ILE A 160 -11.32 5.85 7.94
C ILE A 160 -11.01 4.39 7.60
N PHE A 161 -11.70 3.87 6.60
CA PHE A 161 -11.51 2.52 6.10
C PHE A 161 -11.42 2.52 4.58
N ASN A 162 -10.35 1.92 4.04
CA ASN A 162 -10.14 1.71 2.63
C ASN A 162 -10.12 0.20 2.33
N PRO A 163 -11.22 -0.42 1.88
CA PRO A 163 -11.23 -1.81 1.43
C PRO A 163 -10.59 -1.94 0.05
N ILE A 164 -9.28 -2.13 0.01
CA ILE A 164 -8.47 -2.14 -1.21
C ILE A 164 -8.57 -3.50 -1.91
N LEU A 165 -8.68 -3.47 -3.23
CA LEU A 165 -8.62 -4.63 -4.11
C LEU A 165 -7.53 -4.43 -5.15
N ASP A 166 -6.50 -5.28 -5.08
CA ASP A 166 -5.39 -5.29 -6.03
C ASP A 166 -5.61 -6.34 -7.12
N ASN A 167 -5.38 -5.92 -8.37
CA ASN A 167 -5.59 -6.72 -9.56
C ASN A 167 -4.31 -6.81 -10.39
N SER A 168 -3.75 -8.00 -10.46
CA SER A 168 -2.57 -8.31 -11.28
C SER A 168 -2.92 -8.80 -12.69
N TYR A 169 -4.20 -8.72 -13.10
CA TYR A 169 -4.74 -9.23 -14.38
C TYR A 169 -4.54 -10.73 -14.62
N LYS A 170 -4.28 -11.50 -13.56
CA LYS A 170 -4.15 -12.96 -13.59
C LYS A 170 -5.49 -13.69 -13.33
N GLY A 171 -6.62 -12.97 -13.43
CA GLY A 171 -7.99 -13.44 -13.24
C GLY A 171 -8.57 -13.16 -11.85
N PHE A 172 -9.91 -13.24 -11.73
CA PHE A 172 -10.64 -12.91 -10.50
C PHE A 172 -10.25 -13.72 -9.27
N SER A 173 -9.69 -14.92 -9.45
CA SER A 173 -9.20 -15.73 -8.34
C SER A 173 -7.88 -15.22 -7.73
N ARG A 174 -7.26 -14.23 -8.37
CA ARG A 174 -6.01 -13.58 -7.98
C ARG A 174 -6.20 -12.11 -7.64
N LEU A 175 -7.45 -11.69 -7.38
CA LEU A 175 -7.76 -10.38 -6.86
C LEU A 175 -7.43 -10.39 -5.37
N ASP A 176 -6.43 -9.62 -4.96
CA ASP A 176 -5.96 -9.58 -3.58
C ASP A 176 -6.75 -8.54 -2.78
N PHE A 177 -7.04 -8.84 -1.51
CA PHE A 177 -7.71 -7.95 -0.58
C PHE A 177 -6.71 -7.43 0.43
N ALA A 178 -6.39 -6.13 0.31
CA ALA A 178 -5.37 -5.45 1.09
C ALA A 178 -5.92 -4.18 1.77
N PRO A 179 -6.87 -4.29 2.72
CA PRO A 179 -7.51 -3.13 3.32
C PRO A 179 -6.56 -2.33 4.18
N SER A 180 -6.86 -1.03 4.34
CA SER A 180 -6.22 -0.19 5.33
C SER A 180 -7.23 0.58 6.16
N THR A 181 -6.86 0.86 7.40
CA THR A 181 -7.70 1.55 8.39
C THR A 181 -6.89 2.63 9.08
N ARG A 182 -7.53 3.76 9.37
CA ARG A 182 -6.92 4.86 10.12
C ARG A 182 -7.87 5.39 11.18
N ILE A 183 -7.33 5.67 12.35
CA ILE A 183 -8.01 6.36 13.44
C ILE A 183 -7.17 7.59 13.78
N ASP A 184 -7.74 8.77 13.55
CA ASP A 184 -7.10 10.05 13.85
C ASP A 184 -7.64 10.63 15.15
N TYR A 185 -6.78 11.35 15.86
CA TYR A 185 -7.13 12.30 16.90
C TYR A 185 -6.60 13.67 16.55
N ASN A 186 -7.49 14.59 16.19
CA ASN A 186 -7.19 15.97 15.85
C ASN A 186 -6.88 16.78 17.11
N ILE A 187 -5.61 17.00 17.40
CA ILE A 187 -5.13 17.77 18.55
C ILE A 187 -5.51 19.25 18.37
N SER A 188 -5.30 19.76 17.17
CA SER A 188 -5.62 21.13 16.74
C SER A 188 -5.88 21.17 15.23
N ASP A 189 -6.20 22.33 14.68
CA ASP A 189 -6.39 22.54 13.23
C ASP A 189 -5.13 22.21 12.39
N LYS A 190 -3.97 22.07 13.04
CA LYS A 190 -2.70 21.81 12.35
C LYS A 190 -2.03 20.50 12.73
N TRP A 191 -2.41 19.91 13.84
CA TRP A 191 -1.75 18.71 14.35
C TRP A 191 -2.73 17.61 14.63
N ALA A 192 -2.45 16.44 14.10
CA ALA A 192 -3.13 15.21 14.45
C ALA A 192 -2.13 14.10 14.78
N VAL A 193 -2.58 13.12 15.52
CA VAL A 193 -1.90 11.84 15.71
C VAL A 193 -2.82 10.74 15.25
N ALA A 194 -2.26 9.68 14.66
CA ALA A 194 -3.05 8.60 14.13
C ALA A 194 -2.44 7.23 14.43
N ALA A 195 -3.32 6.23 14.46
CA ALA A 195 -2.97 4.83 14.28
C ALA A 195 -3.46 4.38 12.91
N GLU A 196 -2.58 3.77 12.12
CA GLU A 196 -2.94 3.21 10.82
C GLU A 196 -2.58 1.73 10.77
N GLU A 197 -3.47 0.93 10.23
CA GLU A 197 -3.26 -0.50 9.98
C GLU A 197 -3.33 -0.77 8.48
N TYR A 198 -2.36 -1.54 8.00
CA TYR A 198 -2.26 -1.98 6.62
C TYR A 198 -2.16 -3.49 6.59
N ASP A 199 -3.11 -4.10 5.92
CA ASP A 199 -3.27 -5.55 5.84
C ASP A 199 -3.13 -6.05 4.41
N ASP A 200 -2.63 -7.26 4.25
CA ASP A 200 -2.71 -8.04 3.02
C ASP A 200 -3.15 -9.46 3.38
N PHE A 201 -4.41 -9.75 3.06
CA PHE A 201 -5.01 -11.06 3.27
C PHE A 201 -4.75 -12.02 2.09
N GLY A 202 -4.20 -11.50 0.99
CA GLY A 202 -4.06 -12.22 -0.27
C GLY A 202 -5.40 -12.39 -1.02
N PRO A 203 -5.52 -13.42 -1.89
CA PRO A 203 -6.65 -13.57 -2.79
C PRO A 203 -7.99 -13.61 -2.06
N ILE A 204 -8.93 -12.73 -2.43
CA ILE A 204 -10.24 -12.56 -1.78
C ILE A 204 -11.09 -13.85 -1.73
N ARG A 205 -10.87 -14.76 -2.68
CA ARG A 205 -11.58 -16.05 -2.71
C ARG A 205 -10.94 -17.13 -1.83
N HIS A 206 -9.71 -16.90 -1.40
CA HIS A 206 -8.97 -17.87 -0.60
C HIS A 206 -7.85 -17.14 0.13
N PHE A 207 -8.19 -16.52 1.25
CA PHE A 207 -7.21 -15.80 2.07
C PHE A 207 -6.03 -16.68 2.44
N LEU A 208 -4.86 -16.07 2.46
CA LEU A 208 -3.63 -16.71 2.89
C LEU A 208 -3.74 -17.19 4.35
N PRO A 209 -3.02 -18.23 4.76
CA PRO A 209 -2.85 -18.55 6.17
C PRO A 209 -2.31 -17.34 6.94
N GLY A 210 -2.74 -17.11 8.18
CA GLY A 210 -2.37 -15.92 8.96
C GLY A 210 -0.87 -15.66 9.09
N SER A 211 -0.03 -16.71 9.04
CA SER A 211 1.43 -16.56 9.03
C SER A 211 2.01 -16.02 7.72
N GLN A 212 1.22 -16.04 6.65
CA GLN A 212 1.57 -15.54 5.32
C GLN A 212 0.87 -14.21 4.97
N GLN A 213 -0.07 -13.76 5.80
CA GLN A 213 -0.69 -12.45 5.69
C GLN A 213 0.26 -11.39 6.22
N SER A 214 0.32 -10.23 5.56
CA SER A 214 1.02 -9.06 6.08
C SER A 214 0.05 -8.21 6.90
N HIS A 215 0.48 -7.81 8.09
CA HIS A 215 -0.23 -6.88 8.97
C HIS A 215 0.78 -5.92 9.56
N GLN A 216 0.60 -4.61 9.34
CA GLN A 216 1.49 -3.56 9.83
C GLN A 216 0.70 -2.47 10.55
N LEU A 217 1.14 -2.10 11.73
CA LEU A 217 0.55 -1.01 12.52
C LEU A 217 1.51 0.16 12.59
N PHE A 218 1.05 1.34 12.17
CA PHE A 218 1.81 2.59 12.21
C PHE A 218 1.29 3.53 13.27
N ALA A 219 2.21 4.17 14.00
CA ALA A 219 1.96 5.39 14.74
C ALA A 219 2.38 6.59 13.89
N VAL A 220 1.47 7.54 13.68
CA VAL A 220 1.64 8.63 12.73
C VAL A 220 1.41 9.97 13.42
N VAL A 221 2.16 10.98 12.99
CA VAL A 221 1.96 12.39 13.36
C VAL A 221 1.81 13.19 12.08
N ASP A 222 0.74 14.00 12.01
CA ASP A 222 0.47 14.88 10.90
C ASP A 222 0.60 16.33 11.29
N TYR A 223 1.15 17.10 10.37
CA TYR A 223 1.19 18.55 10.41
C TYR A 223 0.57 19.13 9.14
N SER A 224 -0.58 19.78 9.28
CA SER A 224 -1.34 20.42 8.18
C SER A 224 -1.11 21.93 8.21
N GLY A 225 0.13 22.36 7.90
CA GLY A 225 0.51 23.77 7.91
C GLY A 225 1.17 24.22 6.61
N ALA A 226 1.00 25.51 6.28
CA ALA A 226 1.71 26.11 5.16
C ALA A 226 3.22 26.27 5.49
N PRO A 227 4.13 26.16 4.50
CA PRO A 227 3.87 25.94 3.07
C PRO A 227 3.83 24.48 2.66
N VAL A 228 4.00 23.53 3.57
CA VAL A 228 4.09 22.07 3.31
C VAL A 228 3.31 21.34 4.40
N THR A 229 2.49 20.40 4.02
CA THR A 229 1.92 19.41 4.94
C THR A 229 2.89 18.23 5.09
N VAL A 230 2.95 17.66 6.28
CA VAL A 230 3.88 16.58 6.61
C VAL A 230 3.14 15.49 7.35
N ALA A 231 3.26 14.25 6.91
CA ALA A 231 2.86 13.07 7.68
C ALA A 231 4.09 12.18 7.89
N GLY A 232 4.43 11.91 9.13
CA GLY A 232 5.55 11.05 9.50
C GLY A 232 5.10 9.90 10.38
N GLY A 233 5.58 8.70 10.12
CA GLY A 233 5.14 7.52 10.87
C GLY A 233 6.21 6.46 11.05
N ILE A 234 6.01 5.65 12.10
CA ILE A 234 6.79 4.44 12.39
C ILE A 234 5.86 3.25 12.43
N GLY A 235 6.15 2.24 11.62
CA GLY A 235 5.35 1.04 11.44
C GLY A 235 6.03 -0.22 11.96
N PHE A 236 5.24 -1.08 12.57
CA PHE A 236 5.66 -2.36 13.13
C PHE A 236 4.91 -3.49 12.48
N GLY A 237 5.64 -4.48 11.97
CA GLY A 237 5.06 -5.71 11.44
C GLY A 237 4.57 -6.62 12.54
N LEU A 238 3.30 -7.03 12.44
CA LEU A 238 2.63 -7.86 13.45
C LEU A 238 2.72 -9.36 13.15
N THR A 239 3.03 -9.72 11.90
CA THR A 239 3.14 -11.12 11.45
C THR A 239 4.55 -11.47 11.02
N SER A 240 4.80 -12.75 10.75
CA SER A 240 6.10 -13.21 10.21
C SER A 240 6.31 -12.79 8.75
N ALA A 241 5.24 -12.52 8.01
CA ALA A 241 5.28 -12.08 6.62
C ALA A 241 5.53 -10.57 6.49
N SER A 242 5.24 -9.78 7.53
CA SER A 242 5.43 -8.33 7.51
C SER A 242 6.88 -7.92 7.73
N ASP A 243 7.32 -6.84 7.09
CA ASP A 243 8.53 -6.14 7.46
C ASP A 243 8.41 -5.62 8.90
N LYS A 244 9.47 -5.77 9.70
CA LYS A 244 9.40 -5.60 11.16
C LYS A 244 9.40 -4.16 11.61
N LEU A 245 10.11 -3.30 10.86
CA LEU A 245 10.21 -1.87 11.17
C LEU A 245 10.32 -1.07 9.89
N VAL A 246 9.34 -0.20 9.68
CA VAL A 246 9.24 0.68 8.50
C VAL A 246 9.02 2.12 8.97
N LEU A 247 9.72 3.05 8.36
CA LEU A 247 9.49 4.48 8.52
C LEU A 247 8.77 5.00 7.30
N LYS A 248 7.79 5.90 7.48
CA LYS A 248 7.15 6.61 6.37
C LYS A 248 7.26 8.12 6.55
N LEU A 249 7.36 8.82 5.43
CA LEU A 249 7.31 10.27 5.34
C LEU A 249 6.50 10.67 4.11
N ILE A 250 5.51 11.53 4.30
CA ILE A 250 4.75 12.13 3.21
C ILE A 250 4.89 13.65 3.33
N LEU A 251 5.29 14.29 2.25
CA LEU A 251 5.39 15.75 2.15
C LEU A 251 4.49 16.20 1.01
N SER A 252 3.54 17.09 1.27
CA SER A 252 2.63 17.58 0.23
C SER A 252 2.59 19.11 0.18
N LYS A 253 2.45 19.63 -1.04
CA LYS A 253 2.41 21.06 -1.29
C LYS A 253 1.61 21.39 -2.54
N ASP A 254 0.72 22.37 -2.42
CA ASP A 254 0.10 23.03 -3.57
C ASP A 254 1.12 23.94 -4.27
N LEU A 255 1.16 23.86 -5.60
CA LEU A 255 2.18 24.53 -6.41
C LEU A 255 1.71 25.88 -7.00
N ASN A 256 0.39 26.13 -7.04
CA ASN A 256 -0.23 27.34 -7.58
C ASN A 256 -1.48 27.79 -6.80
#